data_f430accac7516d69238699f69c231ae2
#
_entry.id   f430accac7516d69238699f69c231ae2
#
_cell.length_a   1.000
_cell.length_b   1.000
_cell.length_c   1.000
_cell.angle_alpha   90.00
_cell.angle_beta   90.00
_cell.angle_gamma   90.00
#
_symmetry.space_group_name_H-M   'P 1'
#
loop_
_entity.id
_entity.type
_entity.pdbx_description
1 polymer ?
#
loop_
_entity_poly.entity_id
_entity_poly.type
_entity_poly.pdbx_seq_one_letter_code
_entity_poly.pdbx_strand_id
1 'polypeptide(L)'
;MAKEKQLTITNPSIGGSGYLTLSNIQADAAIEAGFHAAIHQCRGLAQAGGPLCVDVMIREHEVKGSVPHCVDYVNGFDLSEAWRAVYTAGDFEKSFPRGLTVVADFYVDEPILVTASRKGPRYLTRDEYLKRFEEVIDQGHDLRLVFFDFNKHKFLTIMKGPFSLGVIAADLKIRKDDRFITLPKKAAIQGILNNVPQKKDSAANAKIRRLNRNVFETGYAARMQFSGSRDEKIILI
;
A
#
# COMPACT_ATOMS: atom_id res chain seq x y z
N MET A 1 -20.16 -22.36 9.04
CA MET A 1 -20.38 -20.98 8.56
C MET A 1 -19.20 -20.59 7.71
N ALA A 2 -19.40 -20.09 6.48
CA ALA A 2 -18.31 -19.54 5.69
C ALA A 2 -17.68 -18.36 6.43
N LYS A 3 -16.34 -18.30 6.46
CA LYS A 3 -15.62 -17.21 7.13
C LYS A 3 -15.80 -15.94 6.28
N GLU A 4 -16.22 -14.84 6.91
CA GLU A 4 -16.38 -13.55 6.24
C GLU A 4 -15.08 -13.12 5.58
N LYS A 5 -15.16 -12.71 4.32
CA LYS A 5 -14.01 -12.15 3.61
C LYS A 5 -13.75 -10.74 4.07
N GLN A 6 -12.49 -10.43 4.22
CA GLN A 6 -12.05 -9.10 4.65
C GLN A 6 -10.69 -8.77 4.06
N LEU A 7 -10.36 -7.49 4.04
CA LEU A 7 -9.06 -6.98 3.64
C LEU A 7 -8.77 -5.73 4.46
N THR A 8 -7.61 -5.66 5.08
CA THR A 8 -7.12 -4.45 5.76
C THR A 8 -5.79 -4.06 5.16
N ILE A 9 -5.72 -2.85 4.62
CA ILE A 9 -4.52 -2.27 4.03
C ILE A 9 -4.05 -1.14 4.95
N THR A 10 -2.84 -1.26 5.46
CA THR A 10 -2.17 -0.20 6.21
C THR A 10 -1.25 0.57 5.28
N ASN A 11 -1.40 1.88 5.23
CA ASN A 11 -0.61 2.81 4.43
C ASN A 11 0.29 3.65 5.35
N PRO A 12 1.50 3.16 5.73
CA PRO A 12 2.46 3.92 6.50
C PRO A 12 3.12 4.98 5.64
N SER A 13 3.37 6.16 6.19
CA SER A 13 3.81 7.30 5.41
C SER A 13 4.41 8.43 6.24
N ILE A 14 5.00 9.36 5.53
CA ILE A 14 5.39 10.68 6.03
C ILE A 14 4.34 11.71 5.57
N GLY A 15 3.99 12.64 6.44
CA GLY A 15 3.01 13.70 6.15
C GLY A 15 3.34 14.47 4.88
N GLY A 16 2.35 14.64 4.00
CA GLY A 16 2.48 15.30 2.70
C GLY A 16 2.67 14.39 1.48
N SER A 17 2.83 13.09 1.66
CA SER A 17 3.09 12.11 0.58
C SER A 17 1.86 11.65 -0.23
N GLY A 18 0.66 12.13 0.12
CA GLY A 18 -0.57 11.80 -0.63
C GLY A 18 -1.31 10.53 -0.18
N TYR A 19 -0.94 9.94 0.94
CA TYR A 19 -1.56 8.70 1.43
C TYR A 19 -3.03 8.81 1.79
N LEU A 20 -3.47 9.97 2.25
CA LEU A 20 -4.87 10.19 2.52
C LEU A 20 -5.71 10.06 1.25
N THR A 21 -5.22 10.63 0.15
CA THR A 21 -5.84 10.47 -1.17
C THR A 21 -5.83 9.00 -1.61
N LEU A 22 -4.72 8.29 -1.41
CA LEU A 22 -4.64 6.86 -1.74
C LEU A 22 -5.65 6.04 -0.91
N SER A 23 -5.76 6.31 0.38
CA SER A 23 -6.70 5.60 1.26
C SER A 23 -8.16 5.84 0.85
N ASN A 24 -8.50 7.07 0.43
CA ASN A 24 -9.82 7.37 -0.16
C ASN A 24 -10.04 6.59 -1.48
N ILE A 25 -9.02 6.53 -2.34
CA ILE A 25 -9.07 5.74 -3.58
C ILE A 25 -9.31 4.25 -3.28
N GLN A 26 -8.63 3.69 -2.28
CA GLN A 26 -8.80 2.29 -1.87
C GLN A 26 -10.22 2.03 -1.32
N ALA A 27 -10.73 2.93 -0.50
CA ALA A 27 -12.09 2.84 0.03
C ALA A 27 -13.15 2.94 -1.08
N ASP A 28 -13.02 3.90 -1.99
CA ASP A 28 -13.92 4.05 -3.14
C ASP A 28 -13.84 2.82 -4.07
N ALA A 29 -12.66 2.27 -4.29
CA ALA A 29 -12.49 1.04 -5.06
C ALA A 29 -13.23 -0.15 -4.42
N ALA A 30 -13.23 -0.23 -3.09
CA ALA A 30 -13.98 -1.25 -2.37
C ALA A 30 -15.49 -1.06 -2.51
N ILE A 31 -15.99 0.17 -2.38
CA ILE A 31 -17.40 0.52 -2.54
C ILE A 31 -17.88 0.23 -3.98
N GLU A 32 -17.09 0.59 -4.98
CA GLU A 32 -17.37 0.29 -6.39
C GLU A 32 -17.37 -1.23 -6.70
N ALA A 33 -16.68 -2.01 -5.87
CA ALA A 33 -16.70 -3.48 -5.92
C ALA A 33 -17.86 -4.11 -5.15
N GLY A 34 -18.70 -3.31 -4.48
CA GLY A 34 -19.87 -3.76 -3.71
C GLY A 34 -19.55 -4.13 -2.27
N PHE A 35 -18.41 -3.69 -1.73
CA PHE A 35 -17.99 -3.91 -0.34
C PHE A 35 -18.20 -2.66 0.51
N HIS A 36 -18.10 -2.83 1.82
CA HIS A 36 -18.07 -1.74 2.78
C HIS A 36 -16.62 -1.39 3.13
N ALA A 37 -16.33 -0.10 3.31
CA ALA A 37 -15.01 0.37 3.68
C ALA A 37 -15.06 1.40 4.79
N ALA A 38 -14.04 1.38 5.68
CA ALA A 38 -13.80 2.42 6.67
C ALA A 38 -12.32 2.78 6.68
N ILE A 39 -12.03 4.05 6.95
CA ILE A 39 -10.67 4.60 7.01
C ILE A 39 -10.39 5.00 8.45
N HIS A 40 -9.30 4.46 9.01
CA HIS A 40 -8.76 4.84 10.30
C HIS A 40 -7.44 5.60 10.10
N GLN A 41 -7.30 6.76 10.76
CA GLN A 41 -6.13 7.61 10.61
C GLN A 41 -5.43 7.78 11.97
N CYS A 42 -4.20 7.27 12.07
CA CYS A 42 -3.30 7.58 13.16
C CYS A 42 -2.41 8.76 12.75
N ARG A 43 -2.73 9.96 13.21
CA ARG A 43 -1.96 11.17 12.91
C ARG A 43 -1.01 11.47 14.07
N GLY A 44 0.26 11.73 13.75
CA GLY A 44 1.18 12.40 14.66
C GLY A 44 0.83 13.88 14.80
N LEU A 45 1.40 14.55 15.79
CA LEU A 45 1.22 16.00 16.04
C LEU A 45 1.90 16.88 14.98
N ALA A 46 2.82 16.34 14.18
CA ALA A 46 3.53 17.07 13.14
C ALA A 46 2.66 17.21 11.87
N GLN A 47 2.42 18.45 11.44
CA GLN A 47 1.64 18.74 10.23
C GLN A 47 2.38 18.36 8.93
N ALA A 48 3.72 18.34 8.93
CA ALA A 48 4.55 17.94 7.80
C ALA A 48 5.78 17.18 8.31
N GLY A 49 6.18 16.13 7.57
CA GLY A 49 7.40 15.36 7.86
C GLY A 49 7.29 14.38 9.04
N GLY A 50 6.16 14.32 9.75
CA GLY A 50 5.94 13.36 10.84
C GLY A 50 5.39 12.03 10.33
N PRO A 51 5.60 10.94 11.10
CA PRO A 51 5.07 9.62 10.73
C PRO A 51 3.55 9.64 10.78
N LEU A 52 2.95 9.03 9.79
CA LEU A 52 1.51 8.91 9.59
C LEU A 52 1.18 7.46 9.25
N CYS A 53 0.06 6.96 9.74
CA CYS A 53 -0.48 5.68 9.31
C CYS A 53 -1.96 5.82 8.99
N VAL A 54 -2.39 5.27 7.87
CA VAL A 54 -3.79 5.25 7.47
C VAL A 54 -4.19 3.84 7.11
N ASP A 55 -5.16 3.31 7.84
CA ASP A 55 -5.69 1.97 7.61
C ASP A 55 -6.98 2.04 6.83
N VAL A 56 -7.14 1.17 5.84
CA VAL A 56 -8.37 0.99 5.08
C VAL A 56 -8.88 -0.41 5.35
N MET A 57 -10.01 -0.50 6.05
CA MET A 57 -10.69 -1.74 6.37
C MET A 57 -11.80 -2.00 5.38
N ILE A 58 -11.79 -3.14 4.70
CA ILE A 58 -12.76 -3.54 3.69
C ILE A 58 -13.43 -4.82 4.15
N ARG A 59 -14.76 -4.87 4.12
CA ARG A 59 -15.59 -5.96 4.64
C ARG A 59 -16.76 -6.27 3.71
N GLU A 60 -17.27 -7.49 3.76
CA GLU A 60 -18.54 -7.88 3.08
C GLU A 60 -19.76 -7.20 3.70
N HIS A 61 -19.69 -6.87 4.99
CA HIS A 61 -20.75 -6.21 5.73
C HIS A 61 -20.26 -4.88 6.32
N GLU A 62 -21.17 -4.12 6.90
CA GLU A 62 -20.88 -2.83 7.51
C GLU A 62 -19.70 -2.92 8.51
N VAL A 63 -18.74 -2.02 8.38
CA VAL A 63 -17.59 -1.95 9.27
C VAL A 63 -18.02 -1.32 10.61
N LYS A 64 -18.10 -2.15 11.63
CA LYS A 64 -18.37 -1.70 13.01
C LYS A 64 -17.05 -1.49 13.72
N GLY A 65 -16.80 -0.27 14.15
CA GLY A 65 -15.54 0.14 14.78
C GLY A 65 -14.55 0.75 13.79
N SER A 66 -13.64 1.56 14.31
CA SER A 66 -12.72 2.37 13.50
C SER A 66 -11.27 1.91 13.57
N VAL A 67 -10.94 0.95 14.45
CA VAL A 67 -9.56 0.47 14.65
C VAL A 67 -9.41 -0.93 14.09
N PRO A 68 -8.42 -1.18 13.20
CA PRO A 68 -8.18 -2.51 12.68
C PRO A 68 -7.65 -3.44 13.79
N HIS A 69 -8.17 -4.67 13.84
CA HIS A 69 -7.64 -5.71 14.73
C HIS A 69 -6.52 -6.54 14.09
N CYS A 70 -6.40 -6.49 12.78
CA CYS A 70 -5.37 -7.20 12.02
C CYS A 70 -5.13 -6.48 10.70
N VAL A 71 -3.92 -6.60 10.18
CA VAL A 71 -3.49 -6.04 8.91
C VAL A 71 -3.14 -7.18 7.96
N ASP A 72 -3.50 -7.04 6.69
CA ASP A 72 -3.24 -8.03 5.64
C ASP A 72 -2.18 -7.53 4.65
N TYR A 73 -2.22 -6.23 4.37
CA TYR A 73 -1.28 -5.55 3.49
C TYR A 73 -0.69 -4.31 4.14
N VAL A 74 0.62 -4.18 4.05
CA VAL A 74 1.32 -2.91 4.26
C VAL A 74 1.67 -2.35 2.89
N ASN A 75 1.23 -1.13 2.60
CA ASN A 75 1.50 -0.44 1.35
C ASN A 75 2.42 0.76 1.59
N GLY A 76 3.73 0.57 1.45
CA GLY A 76 4.75 1.57 1.68
C GLY A 76 5.17 2.29 0.39
N PHE A 77 5.25 3.64 0.42
CA PHE A 77 5.85 4.39 -0.69
C PHE A 77 7.38 4.36 -0.66
N ASP A 78 7.95 3.84 0.40
CA ASP A 78 9.36 3.56 0.58
C ASP A 78 9.58 2.42 1.59
N LEU A 79 10.80 1.86 1.60
CA LEU A 79 11.13 0.73 2.47
C LEU A 79 11.17 1.08 3.95
N SER A 80 11.55 2.32 4.30
CA SER A 80 11.70 2.73 5.70
C SER A 80 10.35 2.77 6.42
N GLU A 81 9.33 3.32 5.76
CA GLU A 81 7.98 3.40 6.29
C GLU A 81 7.30 2.02 6.29
N ALA A 82 7.53 1.21 5.25
CA ALA A 82 7.06 -0.18 5.22
C ALA A 82 7.65 -0.99 6.38
N TRP A 83 8.96 -0.88 6.62
CA TRP A 83 9.62 -1.54 7.74
C TRP A 83 9.10 -1.02 9.09
N ARG A 84 8.92 0.29 9.22
CA ARG A 84 8.38 0.89 10.45
C ARG A 84 7.02 0.28 10.82
N ALA A 85 6.13 0.09 9.85
CA ALA A 85 4.82 -0.51 10.11
C ALA A 85 4.92 -1.97 10.60
N VAL A 86 5.84 -2.75 10.06
CA VAL A 86 6.09 -4.14 10.50
C VAL A 86 6.73 -4.16 11.89
N TYR A 87 7.77 -3.36 12.10
CA TYR A 87 8.52 -3.34 13.34
C TYR A 87 7.68 -2.82 14.54
N THR A 88 6.86 -1.79 14.33
CA THR A 88 6.04 -1.20 15.39
C THR A 88 4.79 -2.02 15.73
N ALA A 89 4.46 -3.03 14.94
CA ALA A 89 3.36 -3.94 15.22
C ALA A 89 3.58 -4.82 16.47
N GLY A 90 4.84 -4.97 16.90
CA GLY A 90 5.21 -5.76 18.08
C GLY A 90 5.12 -7.27 17.82
N ASP A 91 4.12 -7.94 18.42
CA ASP A 91 3.90 -9.37 18.23
C ASP A 91 3.34 -9.65 16.82
N PHE A 92 4.17 -10.26 15.95
CA PHE A 92 3.83 -10.49 14.55
C PHE A 92 2.57 -11.33 14.39
N GLU A 93 2.46 -12.44 15.10
CA GLU A 93 1.34 -13.37 14.96
C GLU A 93 0.01 -12.76 15.41
N LYS A 94 0.03 -11.91 16.42
CA LYS A 94 -1.18 -11.20 16.89
C LYS A 94 -1.60 -10.09 15.93
N SER A 95 -0.62 -9.37 15.37
CA SER A 95 -0.88 -8.25 14.45
C SER A 95 -1.23 -8.70 13.04
N PHE A 96 -0.69 -9.85 12.62
CA PHE A 96 -0.83 -10.39 11.27
C PHE A 96 -1.29 -11.87 11.27
N PRO A 97 -2.43 -12.19 11.89
CA PRO A 97 -2.86 -13.58 12.12
C PRO A 97 -3.23 -14.34 10.82
N ARG A 98 -3.23 -13.67 9.69
CA ARG A 98 -3.47 -14.24 8.35
C ARG A 98 -2.25 -14.16 7.44
N GLY A 99 -1.09 -13.89 8.03
CA GLY A 99 0.11 -13.51 7.30
C GLY A 99 0.04 -12.04 6.82
N LEU A 100 1.16 -11.53 6.41
CA LEU A 100 1.32 -10.15 5.94
C LEU A 100 1.91 -10.11 4.54
N THR A 101 1.36 -9.27 3.67
CA THR A 101 2.01 -8.89 2.42
C THR A 101 2.45 -7.43 2.50
N VAL A 102 3.73 -7.18 2.31
CA VAL A 102 4.30 -5.84 2.17
C VAL A 102 4.46 -5.53 0.69
N VAL A 103 3.76 -4.49 0.24
CA VAL A 103 3.92 -3.92 -1.10
C VAL A 103 4.61 -2.57 -0.94
N ALA A 104 5.82 -2.41 -1.43
CA ALA A 104 6.56 -1.17 -1.24
C ALA A 104 7.43 -0.79 -2.43
N ASP A 105 7.64 0.53 -2.61
CA ASP A 105 8.69 1.03 -3.49
C ASP A 105 10.05 0.65 -2.90
N PHE A 106 10.93 0.21 -3.77
CA PHE A 106 12.30 -0.24 -3.44
C PHE A 106 13.24 0.91 -3.03
N TYR A 107 12.69 2.09 -2.89
CA TYR A 107 13.40 3.30 -2.52
C TYR A 107 13.35 3.54 -1.01
N VAL A 108 14.33 4.29 -0.50
CA VAL A 108 14.34 4.84 0.86
C VAL A 108 14.29 6.36 0.72
N ASP A 109 13.17 6.97 1.08
CA ASP A 109 12.99 8.42 1.06
C ASP A 109 13.39 8.99 2.44
N GLU A 110 14.61 9.56 2.53
CA GLU A 110 15.05 10.22 3.76
C GLU A 110 14.33 11.57 3.93
N PRO A 111 13.66 11.81 5.07
CA PRO A 111 13.07 13.12 5.33
C PRO A 111 14.12 14.23 5.31
N ILE A 112 13.78 15.37 4.72
CA ILE A 112 14.68 16.55 4.61
C ILE A 112 15.26 16.95 5.96
N LEU A 113 14.49 16.83 7.06
CA LEU A 113 14.94 17.14 8.41
C LEU A 113 16.09 16.25 8.89
N VAL A 114 16.14 14.99 8.43
CA VAL A 114 17.22 14.04 8.76
C VAL A 114 18.45 14.32 7.90
N THR A 115 18.26 14.57 6.61
CA THR A 115 19.37 14.92 5.70
C THR A 115 20.01 16.27 6.05
N ALA A 116 19.23 17.22 6.58
CA ALA A 116 19.75 18.50 7.06
C ALA A 116 20.53 18.41 8.37
N SER A 117 20.37 17.35 9.16
CA SER A 117 21.07 17.14 10.42
C SER A 117 22.33 16.31 10.23
N ARG A 118 23.50 16.94 10.20
CA ARG A 118 24.82 16.24 10.14
C ARG A 118 25.10 15.31 11.34
N LYS A 119 24.29 15.35 12.40
CA LYS A 119 24.42 14.57 13.64
C LYS A 119 23.22 13.67 13.93
N GLY A 120 22.25 13.61 13.03
CA GLY A 120 21.07 12.74 13.17
C GLY A 120 21.39 11.26 13.00
N PRO A 121 20.52 10.36 13.48
CA PRO A 121 20.67 8.94 13.22
C PRO A 121 20.65 8.70 11.71
N ARG A 122 21.56 7.88 11.23
CA ARG A 122 21.62 7.46 9.83
C ARG A 122 20.39 6.57 9.53
N TYR A 123 19.71 6.83 8.43
CA TYR A 123 18.75 5.88 7.87
C TYR A 123 19.47 4.61 7.43
N LEU A 124 18.80 3.48 7.55
CA LEU A 124 19.32 2.23 7.02
C LEU A 124 19.37 2.31 5.49
N THR A 125 20.34 1.68 4.90
CA THR A 125 20.41 1.49 3.47
C THR A 125 19.29 0.53 3.02
N ARG A 126 18.98 0.54 1.73
CA ARG A 126 18.06 -0.41 1.14
C ARG A 126 18.37 -1.87 1.52
N ASP A 127 19.63 -2.26 1.39
CA ASP A 127 20.06 -3.64 1.64
C ASP A 127 19.96 -4.01 3.14
N GLU A 128 20.19 -3.05 4.04
CA GLU A 128 19.94 -3.24 5.46
C GLU A 128 18.45 -3.42 5.79
N TYR A 129 17.53 -2.70 5.11
CA TYR A 129 16.10 -2.95 5.27
C TYR A 129 15.68 -4.31 4.73
N LEU A 130 16.18 -4.70 3.55
CA LEU A 130 15.89 -6.02 2.97
C LEU A 130 16.31 -7.13 3.91
N LYS A 131 17.53 -7.06 4.45
CA LYS A 131 18.02 -8.03 5.42
C LYS A 131 17.11 -8.17 6.64
N ARG A 132 16.58 -7.05 7.15
CA ARG A 132 15.64 -7.09 8.28
C ARG A 132 14.31 -7.77 7.93
N PHE A 133 13.79 -7.58 6.72
CA PHE A 133 12.61 -8.31 6.27
C PHE A 133 12.91 -9.81 6.10
N GLU A 134 14.09 -10.16 5.57
CA GLU A 134 14.54 -11.56 5.45
C GLU A 134 14.66 -12.22 6.84
N GLU A 135 15.20 -11.53 7.84
CA GLU A 135 15.26 -12.00 9.22
C GLU A 135 13.87 -12.36 9.78
N VAL A 136 12.84 -11.60 9.45
CA VAL A 136 11.44 -11.92 9.86
C VAL A 136 10.95 -13.18 9.15
N ILE A 137 11.27 -13.35 7.87
CA ILE A 137 10.91 -14.56 7.10
C ILE A 137 11.65 -15.79 7.66
N ASP A 138 12.93 -15.65 8.00
CA ASP A 138 13.77 -16.73 8.53
C ASP A 138 13.33 -17.17 9.94
N GLN A 139 12.71 -16.28 10.70
CA GLN A 139 12.05 -16.62 11.96
C GLN A 139 10.77 -17.46 11.78
N GLY A 140 10.38 -17.74 10.55
CA GLY A 140 9.23 -18.59 10.23
C GLY A 140 7.89 -17.85 10.10
N HIS A 141 7.89 -16.52 10.17
CA HIS A 141 6.67 -15.73 10.01
C HIS A 141 6.13 -15.77 8.58
N ASP A 142 4.80 -15.71 8.43
CA ASP A 142 4.12 -15.66 7.14
C ASP A 142 4.16 -14.23 6.57
N LEU A 143 5.37 -13.82 6.17
CA LEU A 143 5.65 -12.53 5.55
C LEU A 143 5.96 -12.73 4.06
N ARG A 144 5.30 -11.94 3.22
CA ARG A 144 5.52 -11.87 1.78
C ARG A 144 5.86 -10.45 1.37
N LEU A 145 6.84 -10.31 0.50
CA LEU A 145 7.37 -9.03 0.04
C LEU A 145 7.11 -8.89 -1.47
N VAL A 146 6.51 -7.78 -1.85
CA VAL A 146 6.30 -7.39 -3.25
C VAL A 146 6.90 -6.00 -3.43
N PHE A 147 8.12 -5.93 -3.88
CA PHE A 147 8.81 -4.67 -4.10
C PHE A 147 8.78 -4.24 -5.56
N PHE A 148 8.62 -2.95 -5.79
CA PHE A 148 8.65 -2.35 -7.11
C PHE A 148 9.61 -1.16 -7.16
N ASP A 149 10.21 -0.92 -8.32
CA ASP A 149 11.03 0.26 -8.57
C ASP A 149 10.24 1.28 -9.41
N PHE A 150 9.59 2.21 -8.70
CA PHE A 150 8.74 3.21 -9.36
C PHE A 150 9.51 4.13 -10.30
N ASN A 151 10.78 4.39 -10.00
CA ASN A 151 11.61 5.32 -10.80
C ASN A 151 11.91 4.79 -12.21
N LYS A 152 11.88 3.47 -12.42
CA LYS A 152 12.01 2.88 -13.76
C LYS A 152 10.92 3.33 -14.73
N HIS A 153 9.76 3.72 -14.23
CA HIS A 153 8.60 4.05 -15.05
C HIS A 153 8.51 5.54 -15.43
N LYS A 154 9.42 6.40 -14.93
CA LYS A 154 9.47 7.84 -15.22
C LYS A 154 8.16 8.60 -14.98
N PHE A 155 7.32 8.14 -14.07
CA PHE A 155 6.14 8.85 -13.62
C PHE A 155 6.48 9.87 -12.52
N LEU A 156 5.59 10.83 -12.29
CA LEU A 156 5.74 11.76 -11.17
C LEU A 156 5.53 11.02 -9.83
N THR A 157 6.33 11.33 -8.83
CA THR A 157 6.29 10.69 -7.49
C THR A 157 4.87 10.67 -6.88
N ILE A 158 4.08 11.72 -7.09
CA ILE A 158 2.68 11.80 -6.65
C ILE A 158 1.79 10.67 -7.21
N MET A 159 2.26 9.95 -8.22
CA MET A 159 1.54 8.85 -8.86
C MET A 159 1.89 7.48 -8.28
N LYS A 160 2.75 7.40 -7.27
CA LYS A 160 3.04 6.13 -6.57
C LYS A 160 1.77 5.45 -6.07
N GLY A 161 0.78 6.22 -5.60
CA GLY A 161 -0.49 5.68 -5.09
C GLY A 161 -1.27 4.85 -6.11
N PRO A 162 -1.66 5.38 -7.27
CA PRO A 162 -2.29 4.59 -8.33
C PRO A 162 -1.46 3.39 -8.77
N PHE A 163 -0.12 3.51 -8.84
CA PHE A 163 0.77 2.41 -9.21
C PHE A 163 0.71 1.28 -8.17
N SER A 164 0.95 1.57 -6.89
CA SER A 164 0.94 0.58 -5.82
C SER A 164 -0.42 -0.10 -5.66
N LEU A 165 -1.53 0.63 -5.86
CA LEU A 165 -2.87 0.04 -5.91
C LEU A 165 -3.00 -0.96 -7.06
N GLY A 166 -2.40 -0.66 -8.22
CA GLY A 166 -2.32 -1.60 -9.34
C GLY A 166 -1.61 -2.90 -8.97
N VAL A 167 -0.48 -2.78 -8.28
CA VAL A 167 0.29 -3.93 -7.77
C VAL A 167 -0.54 -4.75 -6.78
N ILE A 168 -1.19 -4.11 -5.79
CA ILE A 168 -2.04 -4.78 -4.79
C ILE A 168 -3.21 -5.50 -5.44
N ALA A 169 -3.93 -4.85 -6.34
CA ALA A 169 -5.07 -5.44 -7.03
C ALA A 169 -4.68 -6.67 -7.87
N ALA A 170 -3.51 -6.62 -8.52
CA ALA A 170 -2.97 -7.76 -9.25
C ALA A 170 -2.51 -8.88 -8.31
N ASP A 171 -1.86 -8.56 -7.20
CA ASP A 171 -1.40 -9.53 -6.22
C ASP A 171 -2.59 -10.29 -5.58
N LEU A 172 -3.63 -9.59 -5.17
CA LEU A 172 -4.87 -10.19 -4.65
C LEU A 172 -5.50 -11.15 -5.68
N LYS A 173 -5.49 -10.78 -6.96
CA LYS A 173 -5.99 -11.64 -8.04
C LYS A 173 -5.14 -12.89 -8.25
N ILE A 174 -3.82 -12.78 -8.16
CA ILE A 174 -2.89 -13.92 -8.33
C ILE A 174 -3.01 -14.89 -7.16
N ARG A 175 -3.09 -14.38 -5.93
CA ARG A 175 -3.16 -15.22 -4.73
C ARG A 175 -4.39 -16.11 -4.71
N LYS A 176 -5.53 -15.67 -5.21
CA LYS A 176 -6.81 -16.39 -5.18
C LYS A 176 -7.13 -16.98 -3.80
N ASP A 177 -6.80 -16.21 -2.75
CA ASP A 177 -7.00 -16.61 -1.37
C ASP A 177 -8.41 -16.19 -0.93
N ASP A 178 -9.25 -17.17 -0.63
CA ASP A 178 -10.65 -16.94 -0.29
C ASP A 178 -10.86 -16.21 1.03
N ARG A 179 -9.81 -16.03 1.83
CA ARG A 179 -9.84 -15.24 3.07
C ARG A 179 -9.90 -13.73 2.79
N PHE A 180 -9.41 -13.31 1.62
CA PHE A 180 -9.30 -11.89 1.27
C PHE A 180 -10.35 -11.46 0.26
N ILE A 181 -10.78 -10.22 0.41
CA ILE A 181 -11.53 -9.51 -0.63
C ILE A 181 -10.58 -9.19 -1.77
N THR A 182 -11.01 -9.47 -2.99
CA THR A 182 -10.29 -9.03 -4.19
C THR A 182 -10.82 -7.68 -4.66
N LEU A 183 -9.93 -6.81 -5.10
CA LEU A 183 -10.29 -5.53 -5.72
C LEU A 183 -10.29 -5.69 -7.25
N PRO A 184 -11.46 -5.76 -7.91
CA PRO A 184 -11.52 -5.89 -9.36
C PRO A 184 -10.85 -4.70 -10.05
N LYS A 185 -10.10 -4.95 -11.13
CA LYS A 185 -9.40 -3.91 -11.90
C LYS A 185 -10.31 -2.73 -12.25
N LYS A 186 -11.55 -3.01 -12.66
CA LYS A 186 -12.54 -1.97 -13.03
C LYS A 186 -12.90 -1.09 -11.83
N ALA A 187 -13.16 -1.69 -10.68
CA ALA A 187 -13.51 -0.97 -9.45
C ALA A 187 -12.34 -0.12 -8.95
N ALA A 188 -11.12 -0.66 -8.96
CA ALA A 188 -9.92 0.09 -8.59
C ALA A 188 -9.69 1.32 -9.49
N ILE A 189 -9.86 1.18 -10.81
CA ILE A 189 -9.78 2.30 -11.75
C ILE A 189 -10.87 3.33 -11.45
N GLN A 190 -12.10 2.91 -11.15
CA GLN A 190 -13.20 3.83 -10.83
C GLN A 190 -12.90 4.60 -9.54
N GLY A 191 -12.43 3.94 -8.49
CA GLY A 191 -11.99 4.60 -7.25
C GLY A 191 -10.91 5.66 -7.49
N ILE A 192 -9.93 5.39 -8.37
CA ILE A 192 -8.96 6.40 -8.80
C ILE A 192 -9.66 7.59 -9.47
N LEU A 193 -10.57 7.33 -10.41
CA LEU A 193 -11.23 8.37 -11.17
C LEU A 193 -12.17 9.25 -10.33
N ASN A 194 -12.76 8.70 -9.27
CA ASN A 194 -13.58 9.43 -8.31
C ASN A 194 -12.74 10.45 -7.51
N ASN A 195 -11.46 10.16 -7.30
CA ASN A 195 -10.55 10.98 -6.50
C ASN A 195 -9.65 11.91 -7.33
N VAL A 196 -9.78 11.92 -8.65
CA VAL A 196 -9.05 12.89 -9.50
C VAL A 196 -9.63 14.28 -9.31
N PRO A 197 -8.81 15.29 -8.95
CA PRO A 197 -9.28 16.66 -8.78
C PRO A 197 -9.99 17.18 -10.02
N GLN A 198 -11.18 17.76 -9.84
CA GLN A 198 -11.93 18.38 -10.91
C GLN A 198 -11.34 19.77 -11.21
N LYS A 199 -10.82 19.95 -12.40
CA LYS A 199 -10.39 21.27 -12.90
C LYS A 199 -11.49 21.90 -13.76
N LYS A 200 -11.48 23.21 -13.91
CA LYS A 200 -12.41 23.93 -14.80
C LYS A 200 -12.23 23.52 -16.27
N ASP A 201 -10.99 23.17 -16.67
CA ASP A 201 -10.68 22.70 -18.02
C ASP A 201 -10.96 21.20 -18.16
N SER A 202 -11.90 20.87 -19.02
CA SER A 202 -12.31 19.49 -19.32
C SER A 202 -11.21 18.66 -19.99
N ALA A 203 -10.40 19.28 -20.84
CA ALA A 203 -9.29 18.60 -21.52
C ALA A 203 -8.18 18.23 -20.53
N ALA A 204 -7.87 19.13 -19.59
CA ALA A 204 -6.92 18.87 -18.51
C ALA A 204 -7.40 17.72 -17.61
N ASN A 205 -8.71 17.68 -17.29
CA ASN A 205 -9.30 16.57 -16.52
C ASN A 205 -9.17 15.23 -17.27
N ALA A 206 -9.50 15.19 -18.55
CA ALA A 206 -9.38 13.99 -19.37
C ALA A 206 -7.93 13.48 -19.42
N LYS A 207 -6.95 14.39 -19.54
CA LYS A 207 -5.51 14.04 -19.54
C LYS A 207 -5.08 13.46 -18.19
N ILE A 208 -5.47 14.07 -17.06
CA ILE A 208 -5.14 13.60 -15.71
C ILE A 208 -5.78 12.23 -15.46
N ARG A 209 -7.04 12.04 -15.81
CA ARG A 209 -7.75 10.75 -15.68
C ARG A 209 -7.07 9.64 -16.48
N ARG A 210 -6.72 9.90 -17.73
CA ARG A 210 -6.00 8.95 -18.59
C ARG A 210 -4.64 8.60 -17.98
N LEU A 211 -3.90 9.58 -17.47
CA LEU A 211 -2.59 9.36 -16.88
C LEU A 211 -2.67 8.48 -15.63
N ASN A 212 -3.56 8.79 -14.69
CA ASN A 212 -3.74 7.99 -13.47
C ASN A 212 -4.15 6.55 -13.77
N ARG A 213 -5.04 6.37 -14.76
CA ARG A 213 -5.42 5.03 -15.24
C ARG A 213 -4.22 4.28 -15.81
N ASN A 214 -3.41 4.91 -16.66
CA ASN A 214 -2.22 4.29 -17.25
C ASN A 214 -1.21 3.89 -16.17
N VAL A 215 -1.00 4.73 -15.17
CA VAL A 215 -0.09 4.43 -14.05
C VAL A 215 -0.56 3.21 -13.27
N PHE A 216 -1.86 3.13 -12.95
CA PHE A 216 -2.45 1.95 -12.31
C PHE A 216 -2.27 0.70 -13.19
N GLU A 217 -2.58 0.80 -14.48
CA GLU A 217 -2.46 -0.32 -15.42
C GLU A 217 -1.02 -0.80 -15.56
N THR A 218 -0.04 0.11 -15.47
CA THR A 218 1.39 -0.24 -15.47
C THR A 218 1.76 -1.05 -14.22
N GLY A 219 1.38 -0.60 -13.02
CA GLY A 219 1.63 -1.34 -11.78
C GLY A 219 0.92 -2.71 -11.78
N TYR A 220 -0.33 -2.75 -12.25
CA TYR A 220 -1.07 -4.00 -12.38
C TYR A 220 -0.39 -4.99 -13.33
N ALA A 221 0.04 -4.52 -14.52
CA ALA A 221 0.72 -5.36 -15.51
C ALA A 221 2.09 -5.82 -15.00
N ALA A 222 2.86 -4.96 -14.37
CA ALA A 222 4.15 -5.30 -13.78
C ALA A 222 4.01 -6.49 -12.82
N ARG A 223 3.05 -6.44 -11.89
CA ARG A 223 2.82 -7.55 -10.97
C ARG A 223 2.28 -8.82 -11.65
N MET A 224 1.42 -8.67 -12.67
CA MET A 224 0.88 -9.82 -13.42
C MET A 224 1.95 -10.57 -14.23
N GLN A 225 2.98 -9.88 -14.72
CA GLN A 225 4.08 -10.50 -15.46
C GLN A 225 4.97 -11.37 -14.56
N PHE A 226 5.07 -11.01 -13.29
CA PHE A 226 5.78 -11.78 -12.27
C PHE A 226 4.84 -12.78 -11.58
N SER A 227 4.21 -13.64 -12.34
CA SER A 227 3.39 -14.75 -11.83
C SER A 227 4.25 -15.92 -11.32
N GLY A 228 5.37 -15.62 -10.65
CA GLY A 228 6.20 -16.60 -9.96
C GLY A 228 5.39 -17.50 -9.03
N SER A 229 5.98 -18.57 -8.53
CA SER A 229 5.34 -19.53 -7.62
C SER A 229 4.57 -18.81 -6.51
N ARG A 230 3.38 -19.30 -6.16
CA ARG A 230 2.60 -18.82 -5.00
C ARG A 230 3.42 -18.82 -3.71
N ASP A 231 4.44 -19.65 -3.66
CA ASP A 231 5.32 -19.89 -2.51
C ASP A 231 6.50 -18.91 -2.47
N GLU A 232 6.69 -18.08 -3.51
CA GLU A 232 7.76 -17.10 -3.54
C GLU A 232 7.49 -15.95 -2.54
N LYS A 233 8.34 -15.87 -1.53
CA LYS A 233 8.18 -14.90 -0.44
C LYS A 233 8.70 -13.50 -0.78
N ILE A 234 9.63 -13.38 -1.72
CA ILE A 234 10.22 -12.10 -2.15
C ILE A 234 10.06 -11.94 -3.66
N ILE A 235 9.34 -10.91 -4.07
CA ILE A 235 9.03 -10.60 -5.47
C ILE A 235 9.54 -9.19 -5.77
N LEU A 236 10.39 -9.07 -6.79
CA LEU A 236 10.89 -7.78 -7.29
C LEU A 236 10.30 -7.53 -8.68
N ILE A 237 9.57 -6.41 -8.88
CA ILE A 237 8.88 -6.06 -10.13
C ILE A 237 9.26 -4.68 -10.64
#